data_7c3c3dfec50a0e580dcac38763363e9c
#
_entry.id   7c3c3dfec50a0e580dcac38763363e9c
#
_cell.length_a   1.000
_cell.length_b   1.000
_cell.length_c   1.000
_cell.angle_alpha   90.00
_cell.angle_beta   90.00
_cell.angle_gamma   90.00
#
_symmetry.space_group_name_H-M   'P 1'
#
loop_
_entity.id
_entity.type
_entity.pdbx_description
1 polymer ?
#
loop_
_entity_poly.entity_id
_entity_poly.type
_entity_poly.pdbx_seq_one_letter_code
_entity_poly.pdbx_strand_id
1 'polypeptide(L)'
;MQVHPDLARLRSGHAPQPSCDAALAAWRGLPEVAAVIAALARFDAGERLAGLPPLARIISDHVAALGFVADFINPLIAALRAEPLAQLPLGHSSARGMARLRLAGHGRAALTLIAFARRERTHSPTALFEDCTVHEIALAGAAQVLQHRIAGGELTTAEIACVPGTRIERDGADTARQITAVTRPLLLLQVTLEAPRPVPSREIALDDGRLIKAISGCKATSQRMMALGVLGALQHRSALPEMERVAADRTQERDLRWEALRQVLALDAACGLALLAGLADSADDPLNVPAAALRRNLVNARPDLAALMPEPA
;
A
#
# COMPACT_ATOMS: atom_id res chain seq x y z
N MET A 1 -25.06 20.75 -4.79
CA MET A 1 -24.20 21.19 -5.92
C MET A 1 -24.55 20.32 -7.12
N GLN A 2 -25.26 20.84 -8.11
CA GLN A 2 -25.59 20.08 -9.33
C GLN A 2 -24.34 19.97 -10.19
N VAL A 3 -23.95 18.74 -10.49
CA VAL A 3 -22.84 18.46 -11.42
C VAL A 3 -23.33 18.79 -12.83
N HIS A 4 -22.55 19.58 -13.59
CA HIS A 4 -22.90 19.93 -14.98
C HIS A 4 -23.12 18.64 -15.79
N PRO A 5 -24.17 18.55 -16.65
CA PRO A 5 -24.51 17.33 -17.39
C PRO A 5 -23.34 16.76 -18.20
N ASP A 6 -22.49 17.62 -18.78
CA ASP A 6 -21.32 17.18 -19.54
C ASP A 6 -20.23 16.55 -18.63
N LEU A 7 -20.08 17.03 -17.38
CA LEU A 7 -19.19 16.41 -16.40
C LEU A 7 -19.75 15.05 -15.91
N ALA A 8 -21.08 14.93 -15.84
CA ALA A 8 -21.71 13.63 -15.53
C ALA A 8 -21.49 12.62 -16.68
N ARG A 9 -21.57 13.07 -17.94
CA ARG A 9 -21.24 12.24 -19.11
C ARG A 9 -19.78 11.82 -19.14
N LEU A 10 -18.83 12.69 -18.80
CA LEU A 10 -17.41 12.35 -18.69
C LEU A 10 -17.14 11.32 -17.58
N ARG A 11 -17.88 11.37 -16.48
CA ARG A 11 -17.74 10.39 -15.38
C ARG A 11 -18.27 9.00 -15.72
N SER A 12 -19.29 8.90 -16.56
CA SER A 12 -19.93 7.66 -16.99
C SER A 12 -19.57 7.23 -18.41
N GLY A 13 -18.79 8.07 -19.13
CA GLY A 13 -18.44 7.82 -20.52
C GLY A 13 -17.38 6.72 -20.65
N HIS A 14 -17.77 5.59 -21.20
CA HIS A 14 -16.88 4.54 -21.71
C HIS A 14 -16.61 4.73 -23.20
N ALA A 15 -16.38 5.97 -23.62
CA ALA A 15 -16.07 6.25 -25.03
C ALA A 15 -14.77 5.51 -25.42
N PRO A 16 -14.72 4.88 -26.61
CA PRO A 16 -13.51 4.28 -27.12
C PRO A 16 -12.35 5.29 -27.14
N GLN A 17 -11.16 4.86 -26.78
CA GLN A 17 -9.95 5.68 -26.75
C GLN A 17 -8.90 5.06 -27.69
N PRO A 18 -9.19 5.00 -29.01
CA PRO A 18 -8.43 4.18 -29.96
C PRO A 18 -6.96 4.56 -30.04
N SER A 19 -6.62 5.84 -29.91
CA SER A 19 -5.23 6.29 -29.95
C SER A 19 -4.45 5.86 -28.71
N CYS A 20 -5.03 5.99 -27.52
CA CYS A 20 -4.40 5.56 -26.29
C CYS A 20 -4.32 4.04 -26.19
N ASP A 21 -5.39 3.34 -26.56
CA ASP A 21 -5.41 1.87 -26.57
C ASP A 21 -4.40 1.29 -27.57
N ALA A 22 -4.29 1.89 -28.78
CA ALA A 22 -3.29 1.50 -29.78
C ALA A 22 -1.87 1.76 -29.30
N ALA A 23 -1.59 2.91 -28.68
CA ALA A 23 -0.27 3.23 -28.14
C ALA A 23 0.16 2.24 -27.04
N LEU A 24 -0.74 1.88 -26.12
CA LEU A 24 -0.48 0.90 -25.09
C LEU A 24 -0.29 -0.51 -25.64
N ALA A 25 -1.10 -0.92 -26.63
CA ALA A 25 -0.98 -2.21 -27.29
C ALA A 25 0.34 -2.32 -28.05
N ALA A 26 0.72 -1.28 -28.79
CA ALA A 26 2.00 -1.21 -29.50
C ALA A 26 3.19 -1.31 -28.54
N TRP A 27 3.18 -0.54 -27.44
CA TRP A 27 4.22 -0.62 -26.42
C TRP A 27 4.33 -2.02 -25.81
N ARG A 28 3.21 -2.66 -25.43
CA ARG A 28 3.21 -4.02 -24.88
C ARG A 28 3.68 -5.07 -25.88
N GLY A 29 3.51 -4.80 -27.17
CA GLY A 29 3.96 -5.65 -28.26
C GLY A 29 5.45 -5.56 -28.57
N LEU A 30 6.17 -4.58 -28.01
CA LEU A 30 7.62 -4.50 -28.17
C LEU A 30 8.29 -5.72 -27.53
N PRO A 31 9.22 -6.42 -28.23
CA PRO A 31 9.85 -7.64 -27.71
C PRO A 31 10.52 -7.43 -26.34
N GLU A 32 11.19 -6.28 -26.14
CA GLU A 32 11.82 -5.96 -24.85
C GLU A 32 10.80 -5.76 -23.73
N VAL A 33 9.66 -5.13 -24.02
CA VAL A 33 8.58 -4.92 -23.05
C VAL A 33 7.90 -6.25 -22.70
N ALA A 34 7.60 -7.07 -23.69
CA ALA A 34 7.04 -8.40 -23.49
C ALA A 34 7.98 -9.28 -22.62
N ALA A 35 9.30 -9.20 -22.85
CA ALA A 35 10.30 -9.92 -22.05
C ALA A 35 10.33 -9.41 -20.60
N VAL A 36 10.22 -8.10 -20.36
CA VAL A 36 10.15 -7.51 -19.01
C VAL A 36 8.87 -7.96 -18.30
N ILE A 37 7.72 -7.94 -18.98
CA ILE A 37 6.43 -8.39 -18.42
C ILE A 37 6.49 -9.88 -18.05
N ALA A 38 7.07 -10.73 -18.91
CA ALA A 38 7.28 -12.14 -18.62
C ALA A 38 8.23 -12.35 -17.44
N ALA A 39 9.28 -11.54 -17.31
CA ALA A 39 10.21 -11.57 -16.19
C ALA A 39 9.54 -11.18 -14.87
N LEU A 40 8.55 -10.26 -14.87
CA LEU A 40 7.76 -9.94 -13.66
C LEU A 40 6.99 -11.15 -13.13
N ALA A 41 6.44 -12.01 -14.00
CA ALA A 41 5.75 -13.23 -13.56
C ALA A 41 6.72 -14.22 -12.89
N ARG A 42 7.93 -14.35 -13.41
CA ARG A 42 8.99 -15.20 -12.81
C ARG A 42 9.50 -14.59 -11.48
N PHE A 43 9.59 -13.26 -11.40
CA PHE A 43 9.95 -12.55 -10.17
C PHE A 43 8.89 -12.78 -9.07
N ASP A 44 7.59 -12.71 -9.42
CA ASP A 44 6.50 -13.06 -8.50
C ASP A 44 6.56 -14.53 -8.03
N ALA A 45 7.00 -15.44 -8.90
CA ALA A 45 7.21 -16.85 -8.57
C ALA A 45 8.45 -17.10 -7.67
N GLY A 46 9.22 -16.05 -7.34
CA GLY A 46 10.35 -16.09 -6.40
C GLY A 46 11.72 -16.20 -7.05
N GLU A 47 11.83 -16.04 -8.37
CA GLU A 47 13.13 -15.97 -9.02
C GLU A 47 13.83 -14.64 -8.67
N ARG A 48 15.12 -14.70 -8.35
CA ARG A 48 15.90 -13.52 -8.00
C ARG A 48 16.07 -12.58 -9.20
N LEU A 49 16.05 -11.27 -8.97
CA LEU A 49 16.22 -10.25 -10.00
C LEU A 49 17.46 -10.49 -10.89
N ALA A 50 18.57 -10.93 -10.31
CA ALA A 50 19.80 -11.25 -11.04
C ALA A 50 19.65 -12.38 -12.09
N GLY A 51 18.68 -13.29 -11.89
CA GLY A 51 18.33 -14.36 -12.84
C GLY A 51 17.36 -13.93 -13.93
N LEU A 52 16.94 -12.67 -13.94
CA LEU A 52 15.95 -12.08 -14.84
C LEU A 52 16.55 -10.95 -15.69
N PRO A 53 17.42 -11.24 -16.69
CA PRO A 53 18.17 -10.23 -17.42
C PRO A 53 17.36 -9.07 -17.97
N PRO A 54 16.13 -9.25 -18.55
CA PRO A 54 15.34 -8.12 -19.05
C PRO A 54 14.94 -7.16 -17.93
N LEU A 55 14.51 -7.68 -16.78
CA LEU A 55 14.09 -6.88 -15.64
C LEU A 55 15.30 -6.27 -14.92
N ALA A 56 16.36 -7.05 -14.71
CA ALA A 56 17.60 -6.57 -14.09
C ALA A 56 18.22 -5.42 -14.88
N ARG A 57 18.23 -5.51 -16.22
CA ARG A 57 18.79 -4.49 -17.10
C ARG A 57 18.10 -3.13 -16.91
N ILE A 58 16.77 -3.07 -16.95
CA ILE A 58 16.03 -1.79 -16.80
C ILE A 58 16.11 -1.19 -15.40
N ILE A 59 16.56 -1.95 -14.39
CA ILE A 59 16.73 -1.44 -13.01
C ILE A 59 18.21 -1.11 -12.71
N SER A 60 19.17 -1.64 -13.47
CA SER A 60 20.59 -1.42 -13.21
C SER A 60 21.28 -0.52 -14.23
N ASP A 61 20.77 -0.43 -15.45
CA ASP A 61 21.33 0.38 -16.54
C ASP A 61 20.42 1.58 -16.83
N HIS A 62 20.94 2.78 -16.56
CA HIS A 62 20.20 4.02 -16.72
C HIS A 62 19.76 4.27 -18.18
N VAL A 63 20.60 3.92 -19.15
CA VAL A 63 20.27 4.12 -20.57
C VAL A 63 19.16 3.18 -21.00
N ALA A 64 19.23 1.91 -20.59
CA ALA A 64 18.18 0.93 -20.84
C ALA A 64 16.85 1.33 -20.16
N ALA A 65 16.90 1.81 -18.92
CA ALA A 65 15.75 2.30 -18.18
C ALA A 65 15.07 3.50 -18.87
N LEU A 66 15.87 4.47 -19.32
CA LEU A 66 15.38 5.64 -20.07
C LEU A 66 14.74 5.24 -21.40
N GLY A 67 15.37 4.35 -22.18
CA GLY A 67 14.81 3.83 -23.41
C GLY A 67 13.47 3.17 -23.19
N PHE A 68 13.40 2.23 -22.25
CA PHE A 68 12.16 1.52 -21.87
C PHE A 68 11.02 2.48 -21.52
N VAL A 69 11.31 3.51 -20.74
CA VAL A 69 10.28 4.50 -20.31
C VAL A 69 9.97 5.48 -21.43
N ALA A 70 10.92 5.87 -22.28
CA ALA A 70 10.68 6.72 -23.43
C ALA A 70 9.77 6.06 -24.48
N ASP A 71 9.94 4.76 -24.73
CA ASP A 71 9.10 3.95 -25.61
C ASP A 71 7.65 3.87 -25.10
N PHE A 72 7.42 3.98 -23.80
CA PHE A 72 6.11 4.12 -23.18
C PHE A 72 5.56 5.54 -23.28
N ILE A 73 6.33 6.54 -22.82
CA ILE A 73 5.82 7.91 -22.62
C ILE A 73 5.58 8.63 -23.95
N ASN A 74 6.50 8.51 -24.92
CA ASN A 74 6.43 9.31 -26.14
C ASN A 74 5.19 9.03 -27.01
N PRO A 75 4.86 7.76 -27.32
CA PRO A 75 3.62 7.44 -28.05
C PRO A 75 2.38 7.83 -27.27
N LEU A 76 2.42 7.67 -25.94
CA LEU A 76 1.29 7.97 -25.09
C LEU A 76 0.99 9.46 -24.99
N ILE A 77 2.02 10.31 -24.93
CA ILE A 77 1.84 11.77 -25.00
C ILE A 77 1.23 12.16 -26.36
N ALA A 78 1.67 11.54 -27.46
CA ALA A 78 1.09 11.81 -28.78
C ALA A 78 -0.39 11.43 -28.82
N ALA A 79 -0.74 10.25 -28.28
CA ALA A 79 -2.11 9.78 -28.21
C ALA A 79 -2.99 10.69 -27.32
N LEU A 80 -2.49 11.11 -26.14
CA LEU A 80 -3.21 12.02 -25.24
C LEU A 80 -3.40 13.44 -25.83
N ARG A 81 -2.51 13.89 -26.71
CA ARG A 81 -2.72 15.12 -27.47
C ARG A 81 -3.85 15.02 -28.49
N ALA A 82 -4.00 13.85 -29.09
CA ALA A 82 -5.11 13.57 -30.02
C ALA A 82 -6.44 13.33 -29.26
N GLU A 83 -6.37 12.74 -28.06
CA GLU A 83 -7.52 12.43 -27.22
C GLU A 83 -7.33 13.03 -25.81
N PRO A 84 -7.49 14.36 -25.62
CA PRO A 84 -7.15 15.04 -24.35
C PRO A 84 -7.98 14.58 -23.14
N LEU A 85 -9.13 13.97 -23.36
CA LEU A 85 -10.02 13.46 -22.30
C LEU A 85 -9.85 11.94 -22.08
N ALA A 86 -8.91 11.31 -22.78
CA ALA A 86 -8.66 9.89 -22.62
C ALA A 86 -8.19 9.56 -21.19
N GLN A 87 -8.64 8.44 -20.68
CA GLN A 87 -8.24 7.89 -19.40
C GLN A 87 -7.36 6.66 -19.62
N LEU A 88 -6.14 6.72 -19.11
CA LEU A 88 -5.24 5.57 -19.21
C LEU A 88 -5.78 4.41 -18.37
N PRO A 89 -5.94 3.19 -18.95
CA PRO A 89 -6.38 2.01 -18.23
C PRO A 89 -5.23 1.40 -17.39
N LEU A 90 -4.51 2.27 -16.68
CA LEU A 90 -3.38 1.91 -15.83
C LEU A 90 -3.67 2.37 -14.39
N GLY A 91 -3.31 1.52 -13.44
CA GLY A 91 -3.39 1.89 -12.03
C GLY A 91 -2.53 3.12 -11.75
N HIS A 92 -3.13 4.19 -11.26
CA HIS A 92 -2.42 5.42 -10.93
C HIS A 92 -2.89 6.00 -9.60
N SER A 93 -2.03 6.77 -8.97
CA SER A 93 -2.36 7.56 -7.80
C SER A 93 -1.54 8.84 -7.77
N SER A 94 -2.10 9.90 -7.20
CA SER A 94 -1.37 11.15 -6.97
C SER A 94 -1.74 11.73 -5.61
N ALA A 95 -0.75 12.16 -4.85
CA ALA A 95 -0.95 12.83 -3.57
C ALA A 95 0.28 13.66 -3.21
N ARG A 96 0.08 14.87 -2.69
CA ARG A 96 1.12 15.70 -2.08
C ARG A 96 2.39 15.87 -2.92
N GLY A 97 2.25 16.10 -4.22
CA GLY A 97 3.39 16.30 -5.13
C GLY A 97 4.12 15.02 -5.55
N MET A 98 3.50 13.87 -5.33
CA MET A 98 3.94 12.57 -5.84
C MET A 98 2.87 12.00 -6.76
N ALA A 99 3.28 11.42 -7.88
CA ALA A 99 2.43 10.64 -8.77
C ALA A 99 3.04 9.25 -8.98
N ARG A 100 2.20 8.25 -9.05
CA ARG A 100 2.58 6.86 -9.36
C ARG A 100 1.75 6.36 -10.54
N LEU A 101 2.40 5.64 -11.45
CA LEU A 101 1.77 5.00 -12.58
C LEU A 101 2.28 3.55 -12.67
N ARG A 102 1.39 2.59 -12.48
CA ARG A 102 1.71 1.16 -12.58
C ARG A 102 1.75 0.75 -14.06
N LEU A 103 2.94 0.51 -14.59
CA LEU A 103 3.15 0.13 -15.99
C LEU A 103 2.76 -1.32 -16.26
N ALA A 104 3.13 -2.22 -15.34
CA ALA A 104 2.83 -3.64 -15.39
C ALA A 104 2.72 -4.22 -13.98
N GLY A 105 2.12 -5.40 -13.86
CA GLY A 105 2.10 -6.15 -12.61
C GLY A 105 1.65 -7.58 -12.83
N HIS A 106 2.16 -8.47 -11.98
CA HIS A 106 1.78 -9.87 -11.91
C HIS A 106 1.82 -10.30 -10.46
N GLY A 107 0.68 -10.81 -9.94
CA GLY A 107 0.59 -11.21 -8.54
C GLY A 107 1.06 -10.12 -7.58
N ARG A 108 2.12 -10.40 -6.83
CA ARG A 108 2.77 -9.53 -5.85
C ARG A 108 3.83 -8.61 -6.45
N ALA A 109 4.24 -8.86 -7.71
CA ALA A 109 5.25 -8.07 -8.40
C ALA A 109 4.62 -6.91 -9.17
N ALA A 110 5.24 -5.74 -9.13
CA ALA A 110 4.80 -4.56 -9.89
C ALA A 110 5.98 -3.77 -10.44
N LEU A 111 5.80 -3.23 -11.65
CA LEU A 111 6.67 -2.24 -12.28
C LEU A 111 5.93 -0.90 -12.28
N THR A 112 6.51 0.10 -11.67
CA THR A 112 5.87 1.39 -11.41
C THR A 112 6.80 2.54 -11.78
N LEU A 113 6.24 3.55 -12.43
CA LEU A 113 6.90 4.84 -12.65
C LEU A 113 6.43 5.79 -11.54
N ILE A 114 7.37 6.48 -10.86
CA ILE A 114 7.08 7.39 -9.76
C ILE A 114 7.69 8.73 -10.05
N ALA A 115 6.88 9.78 -10.00
CA ALA A 115 7.30 11.15 -10.17
C ALA A 115 7.11 11.93 -8.87
N PHE A 116 8.10 12.75 -8.52
CA PHE A 116 8.02 13.68 -7.40
C PHE A 116 8.21 15.10 -7.92
N ALA A 117 7.29 15.99 -7.59
CA ALA A 117 7.43 17.41 -7.84
C ALA A 117 8.53 18.00 -6.96
N ARG A 118 9.10 19.13 -7.39
CA ARG A 118 10.04 19.91 -6.58
C ARG A 118 9.40 20.22 -5.24
N ARG A 119 10.15 19.99 -4.17
CA ARG A 119 9.77 20.37 -2.79
C ARG A 119 11.00 20.70 -1.97
N GLU A 120 10.85 21.64 -1.06
CA GLU A 120 11.86 21.99 -0.08
C GLU A 120 12.12 20.83 0.89
N ARG A 121 13.23 20.94 1.63
CA ARG A 121 13.59 19.91 2.61
C ARG A 121 12.51 19.78 3.66
N THR A 122 11.97 18.60 3.78
CA THR A 122 11.02 18.22 4.85
C THR A 122 11.63 17.08 5.64
N HIS A 123 11.52 17.16 6.96
CA HIS A 123 11.94 16.08 7.84
C HIS A 123 10.69 15.43 8.45
N SER A 124 10.50 14.14 8.17
CA SER A 124 9.52 13.36 8.92
C SER A 124 10.23 12.74 10.11
N PRO A 125 9.70 12.89 11.34
CA PRO A 125 10.28 12.26 12.52
C PRO A 125 10.10 10.74 12.54
N THR A 126 9.33 10.18 11.61
CA THR A 126 9.03 8.75 11.53
C THR A 126 9.32 8.19 10.15
N ALA A 127 9.65 6.91 10.04
CA ALA A 127 9.76 6.19 8.79
C ALA A 127 8.85 4.97 8.77
N LEU A 128 8.30 4.67 7.57
CA LEU A 128 7.46 3.50 7.32
C LEU A 128 8.32 2.34 6.79
N PHE A 129 8.31 1.23 7.50
CA PHE A 129 8.98 -0.01 7.16
C PHE A 129 7.93 -1.00 6.63
N GLU A 130 8.09 -1.43 5.40
CA GLU A 130 7.16 -2.33 4.69
C GLU A 130 7.90 -3.61 4.29
N ASP A 131 7.23 -4.76 4.43
CA ASP A 131 7.80 -6.06 4.08
C ASP A 131 7.68 -6.31 2.56
N CYS A 132 8.60 -5.69 1.83
CA CYS A 132 8.69 -5.82 0.38
C CYS A 132 10.13 -5.66 -0.09
N THR A 133 10.47 -6.34 -1.18
CA THR A 133 11.70 -6.08 -1.92
C THR A 133 11.43 -4.99 -2.95
N VAL A 134 12.29 -3.97 -2.98
CA VAL A 134 12.16 -2.82 -3.87
C VAL A 134 13.49 -2.51 -4.53
N HIS A 135 13.48 -2.42 -5.86
CA HIS A 135 14.60 -1.95 -6.66
C HIS A 135 14.17 -0.70 -7.43
N GLU A 136 14.92 0.37 -7.28
CA GLU A 136 14.64 1.66 -7.91
C GLU A 136 15.85 2.16 -8.68
N ILE A 137 15.60 2.80 -9.81
CA ILE A 137 16.61 3.57 -10.55
C ILE A 137 16.08 4.97 -10.84
N ALA A 138 16.89 5.98 -10.56
CA ALA A 138 16.56 7.35 -10.89
C ALA A 138 16.78 7.61 -12.39
N LEU A 139 15.71 8.02 -13.08
CA LEU A 139 15.73 8.32 -14.51
C LEU A 139 16.08 9.78 -14.76
N ALA A 140 15.52 10.69 -13.97
CA ALA A 140 15.74 12.13 -14.12
C ALA A 140 15.58 12.83 -12.78
N GLY A 141 16.08 14.06 -12.67
CA GLY A 141 15.90 14.91 -11.51
C GLY A 141 17.04 14.86 -10.50
N ALA A 142 16.76 15.37 -9.30
CA ALA A 142 17.70 15.31 -8.17
C ALA A 142 16.94 15.43 -6.84
N ALA A 143 17.32 14.60 -5.87
CA ALA A 143 16.72 14.56 -4.55
C ALA A 143 17.73 14.15 -3.47
N GLN A 144 17.40 14.48 -2.22
CA GLN A 144 18.06 13.91 -1.05
C GLN A 144 17.18 12.80 -0.50
N VAL A 145 17.79 11.66 -0.25
CA VAL A 145 17.13 10.43 0.21
C VAL A 145 17.79 9.98 1.50
N LEU A 146 16.99 9.64 2.52
CA LEU A 146 17.47 8.92 3.69
C LEU A 146 17.04 7.47 3.56
N GLN A 147 18.01 6.57 3.70
CA GLN A 147 17.76 5.14 3.80
C GLN A 147 17.99 4.69 5.24
N HIS A 148 16.96 4.12 5.83
CA HIS A 148 16.96 3.63 7.19
C HIS A 148 17.04 2.11 7.19
N ARG A 149 17.80 1.57 8.14
CA ARG A 149 17.94 0.11 8.36
C ARG A 149 17.88 -0.19 9.84
N ILE A 150 17.13 -1.24 10.18
CA ILE A 150 17.12 -1.83 11.51
C ILE A 150 17.92 -3.13 11.45
N ALA A 151 18.97 -3.23 12.25
CA ALA A 151 19.79 -4.44 12.36
C ALA A 151 20.16 -4.66 13.83
N GLY A 152 19.89 -5.87 14.36
CA GLY A 152 20.16 -6.17 15.76
C GLY A 152 19.40 -5.27 16.77
N GLY A 153 18.29 -4.66 16.37
CA GLY A 153 17.53 -3.72 17.21
C GLY A 153 18.03 -2.25 17.11
N GLU A 154 19.10 -2.00 16.40
CA GLU A 154 19.66 -0.68 16.18
C GLU A 154 19.16 -0.07 14.87
N LEU A 155 18.72 1.19 14.90
CA LEU A 155 18.31 1.97 13.75
C LEU A 155 19.50 2.79 13.21
N THR A 156 19.87 2.55 11.97
CA THR A 156 20.90 3.31 11.25
C THR A 156 20.30 4.07 10.07
N THR A 157 20.91 5.20 9.73
CA THR A 157 20.45 6.05 8.62
C THR A 157 21.63 6.43 7.72
N ALA A 158 21.49 6.21 6.42
CA ALA A 158 22.42 6.66 5.41
C ALA A 158 21.78 7.71 4.51
N GLU A 159 22.53 8.77 4.18
CA GLU A 159 22.09 9.82 3.24
C GLU A 159 22.57 9.47 1.83
N ILE A 160 21.69 9.56 0.84
CA ILE A 160 21.95 9.25 -0.56
C ILE A 160 21.57 10.47 -1.40
N ALA A 161 22.53 10.99 -2.18
CA ALA A 161 22.25 11.94 -3.24
C ALA A 161 21.65 11.19 -4.44
N CYS A 162 20.36 11.33 -4.66
CA CYS A 162 19.64 10.66 -5.74
C CYS A 162 19.69 11.53 -7.00
N VAL A 163 20.51 11.12 -7.97
CA VAL A 163 20.67 11.73 -9.30
C VAL A 163 20.45 10.67 -10.38
N PRO A 164 20.34 11.04 -11.67
CA PRO A 164 20.14 10.07 -12.75
C PRO A 164 21.15 8.91 -12.69
N GLY A 165 20.65 7.68 -12.76
CA GLY A 165 21.43 6.46 -12.63
C GLY A 165 21.62 5.96 -11.18
N THR A 166 21.28 6.77 -10.16
CA THR A 166 21.32 6.28 -8.77
C THR A 166 20.34 5.12 -8.58
N ARG A 167 20.83 4.03 -8.01
CA ARG A 167 20.04 2.86 -7.65
C ARG A 167 19.79 2.83 -6.15
N ILE A 168 18.58 2.50 -5.76
CA ILE A 168 18.18 2.35 -4.36
C ILE A 168 17.54 0.98 -4.23
N GLU A 169 18.02 0.19 -3.29
CA GLU A 169 17.51 -1.14 -3.01
C GLU A 169 17.03 -1.21 -1.57
N ARG A 170 15.89 -1.83 -1.37
CA ARG A 170 15.32 -2.13 -0.06
C ARG A 170 14.87 -3.57 -0.06
N ASP A 171 15.17 -4.29 1.00
CA ASP A 171 14.82 -5.69 1.13
C ASP A 171 14.23 -5.97 2.51
N GLY A 172 13.00 -6.48 2.49
CA GLY A 172 12.27 -6.86 3.69
C GLY A 172 11.82 -5.71 4.58
N ALA A 173 11.25 -6.12 5.71
CA ALA A 173 10.61 -5.23 6.68
C ALA A 173 11.56 -4.37 7.52
N ASP A 174 12.87 -4.54 7.36
CA ASP A 174 13.89 -3.86 8.17
C ASP A 174 14.57 -2.70 7.44
N THR A 175 14.06 -2.34 6.26
CA THR A 175 14.57 -1.21 5.48
C THR A 175 13.45 -0.23 5.12
N ALA A 176 13.73 1.06 5.22
CA ALA A 176 12.81 2.12 4.84
C ALA A 176 13.53 3.23 4.07
N ARG A 177 12.77 4.03 3.32
CA ARG A 177 13.30 5.15 2.57
C ARG A 177 12.44 6.40 2.76
N GLN A 178 13.09 7.55 2.91
CA GLN A 178 12.46 8.86 2.88
C GLN A 178 13.11 9.72 1.80
N ILE A 179 12.30 10.38 0.97
CA ILE A 179 12.78 11.46 0.12
C ILE A 179 12.58 12.76 0.89
N THR A 180 13.66 13.38 1.33
CA THR A 180 13.61 14.56 2.22
C THR A 180 13.58 15.88 1.46
N ALA A 181 14.20 15.96 0.30
CA ALA A 181 14.16 17.12 -0.56
C ALA A 181 14.16 16.70 -2.04
N VAL A 182 13.48 17.47 -2.88
CA VAL A 182 13.49 17.29 -4.34
C VAL A 182 13.89 18.62 -4.96
N THR A 183 15.15 18.76 -5.36
CA THR A 183 15.69 20.01 -5.92
C THR A 183 15.36 20.18 -7.40
N ARG A 184 15.25 19.07 -8.14
CA ARG A 184 14.72 18.99 -9.51
C ARG A 184 13.70 17.87 -9.57
N PRO A 185 12.56 18.03 -10.30
CA PRO A 185 11.54 17.00 -10.38
C PRO A 185 12.16 15.63 -10.63
N LEU A 186 11.89 14.69 -9.71
CA LEU A 186 12.51 13.35 -9.71
C LEU A 186 11.59 12.35 -10.38
N LEU A 187 12.15 11.53 -11.27
CA LEU A 187 11.48 10.41 -11.90
C LEU A 187 12.23 9.13 -11.57
N LEU A 188 11.52 8.15 -11.01
CA LEU A 188 12.05 6.83 -10.65
C LEU A 188 11.31 5.74 -11.41
N LEU A 189 12.05 4.75 -11.91
CA LEU A 189 11.49 3.44 -12.29
C LEU A 189 11.69 2.48 -11.13
N GLN A 190 10.63 1.83 -10.70
CA GLN A 190 10.62 0.98 -9.52
C GLN A 190 10.06 -0.40 -9.86
N VAL A 191 10.73 -1.46 -9.40
CA VAL A 191 10.21 -2.83 -9.33
C VAL A 191 10.01 -3.17 -7.87
N THR A 192 8.81 -3.68 -7.54
CA THR A 192 8.48 -4.13 -6.18
C THR A 192 8.05 -5.59 -6.20
N LEU A 193 8.35 -6.30 -5.12
CA LEU A 193 7.82 -7.62 -4.81
C LEU A 193 7.35 -7.64 -3.36
N GLU A 194 6.04 -7.75 -3.15
CA GLU A 194 5.48 -7.91 -1.81
C GLU A 194 5.83 -9.31 -1.26
N ALA A 195 6.09 -9.43 0.04
CA ALA A 195 6.30 -10.72 0.67
C ALA A 195 5.06 -11.62 0.52
N PRO A 196 5.21 -12.95 0.44
CA PRO A 196 4.06 -13.87 0.32
C PRO A 196 3.13 -13.82 1.53
N ARG A 197 3.69 -13.53 2.69
CA ARG A 197 3.00 -13.34 3.97
C ARG A 197 3.64 -12.14 4.66
N PRO A 198 3.28 -10.91 4.24
CA PRO A 198 3.95 -9.73 4.74
C PRO A 198 3.68 -9.56 6.23
N VAL A 199 4.74 -9.29 6.98
CA VAL A 199 4.59 -8.83 8.36
C VAL A 199 3.95 -7.44 8.39
N PRO A 200 3.31 -7.02 9.48
CA PRO A 200 2.73 -5.70 9.59
C PRO A 200 3.73 -4.60 9.25
N SER A 201 3.33 -3.66 8.41
CA SER A 201 4.09 -2.44 8.16
C SER A 201 4.20 -1.65 9.46
N ARG A 202 5.41 -1.15 9.76
CA ARG A 202 5.72 -0.47 11.01
C ARG A 202 6.11 0.97 10.74
N GLU A 203 5.44 1.90 11.40
CA GLU A 203 5.88 3.29 11.47
C GLU A 203 6.72 3.44 12.74
N ILE A 204 7.99 3.83 12.57
CA ILE A 204 8.99 3.88 13.64
C ILE A 204 9.50 5.30 13.78
N ALA A 205 9.58 5.80 15.02
CA ALA A 205 10.21 7.06 15.36
C ALA A 205 11.72 6.97 15.09
N LEU A 206 12.28 8.01 14.47
CA LEU A 206 13.69 8.00 14.03
C LEU A 206 14.66 8.45 15.10
N ASP A 207 14.17 9.05 16.19
CA ASP A 207 14.97 9.54 17.34
C ASP A 207 15.30 8.42 18.34
N ASP A 208 14.35 7.54 18.63
CA ASP A 208 14.47 6.52 19.67
C ASP A 208 14.17 5.08 19.19
N GLY A 209 13.80 4.90 17.91
CA GLY A 209 13.45 3.60 17.34
C GLY A 209 12.10 3.03 17.82
N ARG A 210 11.28 3.83 18.53
CA ARG A 210 10.01 3.38 19.09
C ARG A 210 8.96 3.14 18.02
N LEU A 211 8.24 2.05 18.14
CA LEU A 211 7.08 1.76 17.29
C LEU A 211 5.96 2.77 17.58
N ILE A 212 5.60 3.55 16.56
CA ILE A 212 4.48 4.50 16.62
C ILE A 212 3.17 3.81 16.23
N LYS A 213 3.22 3.04 15.12
CA LYS A 213 2.03 2.40 14.56
C LYS A 213 2.43 1.12 13.81
N ALA A 214 1.60 0.10 13.93
CA ALA A 214 1.63 -1.08 13.08
C ALA A 214 0.36 -1.13 12.23
N ILE A 215 0.50 -1.50 10.96
CA ILE A 215 -0.61 -1.59 9.99
C ILE A 215 -0.47 -2.96 9.34
N SER A 216 -1.57 -3.69 9.13
CA SER A 216 -1.52 -4.96 8.41
C SER A 216 -0.76 -4.81 7.09
N GLY A 217 0.21 -5.67 6.86
CA GLY A 217 0.94 -5.77 5.58
C GLY A 217 0.07 -6.38 4.47
N CYS A 218 -1.03 -7.03 4.81
CA CYS A 218 -1.92 -7.68 3.87
C CYS A 218 -2.95 -6.69 3.30
N LYS A 219 -2.90 -6.45 2.00
CA LYS A 219 -3.84 -5.56 1.31
C LYS A 219 -5.30 -6.02 1.47
N ALA A 220 -5.55 -7.33 1.42
CA ALA A 220 -6.89 -7.88 1.60
C ALA A 220 -7.44 -7.61 3.01
N THR A 221 -6.60 -7.78 4.04
CA THR A 221 -6.95 -7.43 5.42
C THR A 221 -7.23 -5.93 5.56
N SER A 222 -6.38 -5.07 5.00
CA SER A 222 -6.60 -3.62 5.03
C SER A 222 -7.89 -3.20 4.34
N GLN A 223 -8.25 -3.82 3.20
CA GLN A 223 -9.51 -3.59 2.51
C GLN A 223 -10.72 -4.03 3.35
N ARG A 224 -10.62 -5.19 4.02
CA ARG A 224 -11.68 -5.68 4.93
C ARG A 224 -11.84 -4.76 6.14
N MET A 225 -10.74 -4.26 6.72
CA MET A 225 -10.79 -3.29 7.82
C MET A 225 -11.51 -2.00 7.40
N MET A 226 -11.19 -1.48 6.20
CA MET A 226 -11.92 -0.32 5.66
C MET A 226 -13.39 -0.62 5.43
N ALA A 227 -13.74 -1.79 4.89
CA ALA A 227 -15.12 -2.19 4.69
C ALA A 227 -15.90 -2.27 6.02
N LEU A 228 -15.30 -2.86 7.06
CA LEU A 228 -15.88 -2.89 8.41
C LEU A 228 -16.14 -1.48 8.93
N GLY A 229 -15.15 -0.58 8.82
CA GLY A 229 -15.30 0.82 9.24
C GLY A 229 -16.41 1.56 8.49
N VAL A 230 -16.53 1.38 7.17
CA VAL A 230 -17.60 1.97 6.35
C VAL A 230 -18.97 1.41 6.76
N LEU A 231 -19.11 0.10 6.88
CA LEU A 231 -20.37 -0.56 7.29
C LEU A 231 -20.80 -0.09 8.69
N GLY A 232 -19.85 0.05 9.62
CA GLY A 232 -20.11 0.60 10.94
C GLY A 232 -20.57 2.06 10.90
N ALA A 233 -19.86 2.92 10.14
CA ALA A 233 -20.23 4.32 9.98
C ALA A 233 -21.60 4.52 9.32
N LEU A 234 -21.99 3.62 8.41
CA LEU A 234 -23.32 3.57 7.79
C LEU A 234 -24.39 2.93 8.70
N GLN A 235 -24.04 2.47 9.90
CA GLN A 235 -24.90 1.76 10.83
C GLN A 235 -25.62 0.56 10.17
N HIS A 236 -24.89 -0.18 9.32
CA HIS A 236 -25.43 -1.27 8.52
C HIS A 236 -25.61 -2.55 9.34
N ARG A 237 -26.70 -2.61 10.14
CA ARG A 237 -26.95 -3.71 11.10
C ARG A 237 -27.05 -5.09 10.46
N SER A 238 -27.44 -5.21 9.20
CA SER A 238 -27.49 -6.52 8.52
C SER A 238 -26.10 -7.15 8.32
N ALA A 239 -24.99 -6.39 8.51
CA ALA A 239 -23.63 -6.92 8.49
C ALA A 239 -23.17 -7.52 9.82
N LEU A 240 -23.93 -7.36 10.93
CA LEU A 240 -23.57 -7.86 12.25
C LEU A 240 -23.17 -9.34 12.27
N PRO A 241 -23.94 -10.29 11.70
CA PRO A 241 -23.55 -11.70 11.75
C PRO A 241 -22.20 -11.99 11.13
N GLU A 242 -21.87 -11.31 10.02
CA GLU A 242 -20.59 -11.46 9.37
C GLU A 242 -19.45 -10.81 10.17
N MET A 243 -19.69 -9.64 10.79
CA MET A 243 -18.73 -8.99 11.68
C MET A 243 -18.43 -9.86 12.91
N GLU A 244 -19.42 -10.46 13.53
CA GLU A 244 -19.27 -11.42 14.64
C GLU A 244 -18.42 -12.62 14.21
N ARG A 245 -18.72 -13.19 13.04
CA ARG A 245 -17.95 -14.30 12.48
C ARG A 245 -16.49 -13.93 12.26
N VAL A 246 -16.20 -12.75 11.70
CA VAL A 246 -14.83 -12.26 11.51
C VAL A 246 -14.11 -12.07 12.85
N ALA A 247 -14.76 -11.50 13.86
CA ALA A 247 -14.17 -11.29 15.18
C ALA A 247 -13.85 -12.62 15.91
N ALA A 248 -14.71 -13.63 15.74
CA ALA A 248 -14.55 -14.94 16.36
C ALA A 248 -13.53 -15.85 15.63
N ASP A 249 -13.30 -15.63 14.33
CA ASP A 249 -12.45 -16.49 13.49
C ASP A 249 -10.96 -16.28 13.80
N ARG A 250 -10.38 -17.24 14.54
CA ARG A 250 -8.96 -17.23 14.95
C ARG A 250 -7.97 -17.32 13.79
N THR A 251 -8.41 -17.68 12.58
CA THR A 251 -7.55 -17.73 11.40
C THR A 251 -7.32 -16.36 10.78
N GLN A 252 -8.15 -15.36 11.15
CA GLN A 252 -8.01 -13.98 10.70
C GLN A 252 -6.93 -13.25 11.50
N GLU A 253 -6.37 -12.20 10.89
CA GLU A 253 -5.40 -11.35 11.56
C GLU A 253 -6.01 -10.67 12.80
N ARG A 254 -5.21 -10.53 13.85
CA ARG A 254 -5.58 -9.96 15.13
C ARG A 254 -6.28 -8.60 14.99
N ASP A 255 -5.71 -7.72 14.16
CA ASP A 255 -6.20 -6.35 13.99
C ASP A 255 -7.56 -6.30 13.27
N LEU A 256 -7.78 -7.20 12.30
CA LEU A 256 -9.06 -7.34 11.61
C LEU A 256 -10.15 -7.83 12.57
N ARG A 257 -9.83 -8.83 13.38
CA ARG A 257 -10.75 -9.35 14.41
C ARG A 257 -11.11 -8.27 15.44
N TRP A 258 -10.11 -7.51 15.86
CA TRP A 258 -10.31 -6.41 16.81
C TRP A 258 -11.18 -5.30 16.23
N GLU A 259 -10.96 -4.93 14.96
CA GLU A 259 -11.83 -3.94 14.30
C GLU A 259 -13.26 -4.44 14.15
N ALA A 260 -13.46 -5.71 13.77
CA ALA A 260 -14.78 -6.32 13.69
C ALA A 260 -15.49 -6.26 15.06
N LEU A 261 -14.84 -6.64 16.17
CA LEU A 261 -15.38 -6.51 17.52
C LEU A 261 -15.80 -5.08 17.85
N ARG A 262 -14.96 -4.08 17.52
CA ARG A 262 -15.28 -2.66 17.76
C ARG A 262 -16.53 -2.22 17.01
N GLN A 263 -16.69 -2.67 15.76
CA GLN A 263 -17.88 -2.34 14.97
C GLN A 263 -19.13 -3.05 15.50
N VAL A 264 -19.02 -4.31 15.93
CA VAL A 264 -20.13 -5.01 16.60
C VAL A 264 -20.56 -4.26 17.87
N LEU A 265 -19.63 -3.89 18.76
CA LEU A 265 -19.91 -3.11 19.96
C LEU A 265 -20.61 -1.78 19.66
N ALA A 266 -20.22 -1.11 18.57
CA ALA A 266 -20.81 0.16 18.16
C ALA A 266 -22.22 0.01 17.58
N LEU A 267 -22.50 -1.09 16.87
CA LEU A 267 -23.79 -1.35 16.22
C LEU A 267 -24.81 -2.01 17.14
N ASP A 268 -24.36 -2.92 17.99
CA ASP A 268 -25.16 -3.64 18.98
C ASP A 268 -24.34 -3.96 20.24
N ALA A 269 -24.60 -3.21 21.29
CA ALA A 269 -23.83 -3.33 22.53
C ALA A 269 -24.01 -4.70 23.20
N ALA A 270 -25.18 -5.32 23.13
CA ALA A 270 -25.42 -6.61 23.76
C ALA A 270 -24.62 -7.72 23.05
N CYS A 271 -24.73 -7.81 21.72
CA CYS A 271 -23.95 -8.75 20.93
C CYS A 271 -22.45 -8.51 21.11
N GLY A 272 -22.01 -7.25 21.06
CA GLY A 272 -20.60 -6.89 21.21
C GLY A 272 -20.03 -7.22 22.59
N LEU A 273 -20.78 -7.03 23.67
CA LEU A 273 -20.35 -7.38 25.02
C LEU A 273 -20.30 -8.89 25.24
N ALA A 274 -21.23 -9.66 24.66
CA ALA A 274 -21.18 -11.12 24.70
C ALA A 274 -19.93 -11.65 23.97
N LEU A 275 -19.64 -11.11 22.77
CA LEU A 275 -18.45 -11.47 22.00
C LEU A 275 -17.14 -11.06 22.74
N LEU A 276 -17.12 -9.86 23.34
CA LEU A 276 -16.02 -9.37 24.15
C LEU A 276 -15.74 -10.26 25.36
N ALA A 277 -16.79 -10.72 26.05
CA ALA A 277 -16.68 -11.65 27.17
C ALA A 277 -16.07 -12.99 26.71
N GLY A 278 -16.57 -13.58 25.63
CA GLY A 278 -16.02 -14.83 25.08
C GLY A 278 -14.54 -14.73 24.70
N LEU A 279 -14.12 -13.61 24.13
CA LEU A 279 -12.70 -13.35 23.81
C LEU A 279 -11.85 -13.16 25.09
N ALA A 280 -12.40 -12.45 26.09
CA ALA A 280 -11.71 -12.20 27.37
C ALA A 280 -11.53 -13.48 28.20
N ASP A 281 -12.43 -14.43 28.07
CA ASP A 281 -12.40 -15.69 28.83
C ASP A 281 -11.63 -16.81 28.11
N SER A 282 -11.20 -16.58 26.85
CA SER A 282 -10.46 -17.53 26.04
C SER A 282 -8.94 -17.38 26.22
N ALA A 283 -8.35 -18.12 27.15
CA ALA A 283 -6.92 -18.00 27.53
C ALA A 283 -5.95 -18.15 26.36
N ASP A 284 -6.28 -18.97 25.36
CA ASP A 284 -5.43 -19.23 24.18
C ASP A 284 -5.65 -18.24 23.03
N ASP A 285 -6.54 -17.27 23.20
CA ASP A 285 -6.81 -16.27 22.15
C ASP A 285 -5.85 -15.07 22.29
N PRO A 286 -5.13 -14.65 21.21
CA PRO A 286 -4.28 -13.47 21.24
C PRO A 286 -5.00 -12.16 21.63
N LEU A 287 -6.33 -12.15 21.55
CA LEU A 287 -7.17 -11.04 21.96
C LEU A 287 -7.63 -11.10 23.42
N ASN A 288 -7.32 -12.17 24.15
CA ASN A 288 -7.73 -12.34 25.55
C ASN A 288 -7.38 -11.12 26.44
N VAL A 289 -6.10 -10.76 26.48
CA VAL A 289 -5.61 -9.68 27.35
C VAL A 289 -6.25 -8.33 26.98
N PRO A 290 -6.23 -7.86 25.71
CA PRO A 290 -6.87 -6.60 25.34
C PRO A 290 -8.40 -6.64 25.52
N ALA A 291 -9.06 -7.78 25.28
CA ALA A 291 -10.50 -7.92 25.50
C ALA A 291 -10.87 -7.80 26.99
N ALA A 292 -10.13 -8.47 27.86
CA ALA A 292 -10.32 -8.33 29.31
C ALA A 292 -10.08 -6.89 29.80
N ALA A 293 -9.08 -6.21 29.26
CA ALA A 293 -8.82 -4.81 29.59
C ALA A 293 -9.95 -3.89 29.10
N LEU A 294 -10.42 -4.07 27.87
CA LEU A 294 -11.55 -3.30 27.32
C LEU A 294 -12.83 -3.55 28.11
N ARG A 295 -13.13 -4.81 28.47
CA ARG A 295 -14.29 -5.16 29.30
C ARG A 295 -14.28 -4.40 30.61
N ARG A 296 -13.16 -4.42 31.35
CA ARG A 296 -13.03 -3.67 32.61
C ARG A 296 -13.23 -2.16 32.43
N ASN A 297 -12.61 -1.59 31.39
CA ASN A 297 -12.71 -0.16 31.11
C ASN A 297 -14.15 0.27 30.78
N LEU A 298 -14.86 -0.53 29.99
CA LEU A 298 -16.26 -0.26 29.64
C LEU A 298 -17.18 -0.32 30.87
N VAL A 299 -17.05 -1.34 31.73
CA VAL A 299 -17.84 -1.47 32.96
C VAL A 299 -17.52 -0.34 33.94
N ASN A 300 -16.25 0.06 34.08
CA ASN A 300 -15.86 1.17 34.94
C ASN A 300 -16.43 2.51 34.44
N ALA A 301 -16.41 2.74 33.13
CA ALA A 301 -16.93 3.98 32.53
C ALA A 301 -18.46 4.02 32.46
N ARG A 302 -19.10 2.87 32.32
CA ARG A 302 -20.56 2.68 32.16
C ARG A 302 -21.02 1.46 32.93
N PRO A 303 -21.29 1.60 34.25
CA PRO A 303 -21.71 0.48 35.10
C PRO A 303 -23.02 -0.19 34.64
N ASP A 304 -23.88 0.56 33.95
CA ASP A 304 -25.13 0.04 33.36
C ASP A 304 -24.90 -1.08 32.31
N LEU A 305 -23.71 -1.09 31.67
CA LEU A 305 -23.34 -2.15 30.72
C LEU A 305 -23.08 -3.50 31.38
N ALA A 306 -22.85 -3.53 32.69
CA ALA A 306 -22.68 -4.79 33.41
C ALA A 306 -23.92 -5.68 33.34
N ALA A 307 -25.12 -5.07 33.27
CA ALA A 307 -26.38 -5.82 33.15
C ALA A 307 -26.56 -6.48 31.75
N LEU A 308 -25.82 -6.08 30.75
CA LEU A 308 -25.83 -6.65 29.40
C LEU A 308 -24.76 -7.74 29.21
N MET A 309 -23.92 -7.97 30.19
CA MET A 309 -22.90 -9.02 30.13
C MET A 309 -23.48 -10.39 30.43
N PRO A 310 -23.06 -11.45 29.70
CA PRO A 310 -23.42 -12.81 30.07
C PRO A 310 -22.84 -13.14 31.47
N GLU A 311 -23.55 -13.92 32.25
CA GLU A 311 -22.99 -14.45 33.50
C GLU A 311 -21.73 -15.28 33.20
N PRO A 312 -20.70 -15.15 34.03
CA PRO A 312 -19.49 -15.97 33.87
C PRO A 312 -19.86 -17.46 34.00
N ALA A 313 -19.41 -18.24 33.01
CA ALA A 313 -19.64 -19.68 32.98
C ALA A 313 -18.85 -20.42 34.09
#